data_8bae95dd0875e9f5b61b566f204b595f
#
_entry.id   8bae95dd0875e9f5b61b566f204b595f
#
_cell.length_a   1.000
_cell.length_b   1.000
_cell.length_c   1.000
_cell.angle_alpha   90.00
_cell.angle_beta   90.00
_cell.angle_gamma   90.00
#
_symmetry.space_group_name_H-M   'P 1'
#
loop_
_entity.id
_entity.type
_entity.pdbx_description
1 polymer ?
#
loop_
_entity_poly.entity_id
_entity_poly.type
_entity_poly.pdbx_seq_one_letter_code
_entity_poly.pdbx_strand_id
1 'polypeptide(L)'
;LGRMGIAVLGARALLSGLKPGTYRRGGPEHLRVWLAERLADASGAENQAGAPWLVYYARALGNSIGKGVDLHSAPPVTGMLSIGHRSSVEPEVDLSGHWIDGDQFHVGGITIGTDATIGARTALLPGAVVGKNADVAPGSAVVGKVKNGQYWKGSPAVKSGKARHP
;
A
#
# COMPACT_ATOMS: atom_id res chain seq x y z
N LEU A 1 -5.71 -21.19 -4.51
CA LEU A 1 -4.30 -21.13 -4.07
C LEU A 1 -3.32 -21.15 -5.25
N GLY A 2 -3.54 -21.99 -6.26
CA GLY A 2 -2.66 -22.07 -7.44
C GLY A 2 -2.56 -20.74 -8.22
N ARG A 3 -3.67 -20.04 -8.39
CA ARG A 3 -3.70 -18.74 -9.08
C ARG A 3 -2.90 -17.69 -8.34
N MET A 4 -2.98 -17.67 -7.00
CA MET A 4 -2.22 -16.74 -6.16
C MET A 4 -0.74 -17.03 -6.20
N GLY A 5 -0.34 -18.30 -6.20
CA GLY A 5 1.05 -18.70 -6.36
C GLY A 5 1.65 -18.23 -7.68
N ILE A 6 0.90 -18.38 -8.76
CA ILE A 6 1.30 -17.90 -10.09
C ILE A 6 1.42 -16.38 -10.10
N ALA A 7 0.46 -15.67 -9.49
CA ALA A 7 0.49 -14.22 -9.40
C ALA A 7 1.70 -13.72 -8.61
N VAL A 8 2.02 -14.35 -7.48
CA VAL A 8 3.21 -14.02 -6.68
C VAL A 8 4.49 -14.23 -7.47
N LEU A 9 4.66 -15.40 -8.09
CA LEU A 9 5.85 -15.70 -8.87
C LEU A 9 5.99 -14.77 -10.07
N GLY A 10 4.90 -14.51 -10.77
CA GLY A 10 4.88 -13.60 -11.91
C GLY A 10 5.21 -12.17 -11.50
N ALA A 11 4.60 -11.67 -10.44
CA ALA A 11 4.89 -10.32 -9.94
C ALA A 11 6.35 -10.18 -9.51
N ARG A 12 6.88 -11.14 -8.77
CA ARG A 12 8.27 -11.10 -8.33
C ARG A 12 9.25 -11.18 -9.51
N ALA A 13 8.93 -11.98 -10.51
CA ALA A 13 9.76 -12.05 -11.73
C ALA A 13 9.70 -10.76 -12.54
N LEU A 14 8.50 -10.23 -12.76
CA LEU A 14 8.30 -9.00 -13.53
C LEU A 14 8.92 -7.78 -12.85
N LEU A 15 8.85 -7.70 -11.51
CA LEU A 15 9.28 -6.54 -10.75
C LEU A 15 10.66 -6.71 -10.11
N SER A 16 11.36 -7.77 -10.45
CA SER A 16 12.74 -7.98 -10.01
C SER A 16 13.62 -6.80 -10.43
N GLY A 17 14.30 -6.21 -9.44
CA GLY A 17 15.17 -5.06 -9.67
C GLY A 17 14.46 -3.71 -9.82
N LEU A 18 13.13 -3.66 -9.74
CA LEU A 18 12.43 -2.39 -9.75
C LEU A 18 12.73 -1.61 -8.46
N LYS A 19 13.17 -0.37 -8.61
CA LYS A 19 13.51 0.51 -7.49
C LYS A 19 12.53 1.67 -7.40
N PRO A 20 12.34 2.25 -6.18
CA PRO A 20 11.61 3.51 -6.06
C PRO A 20 12.22 4.59 -6.95
N GLY A 21 11.38 5.37 -7.59
CA GLY A 21 11.85 6.45 -8.45
C GLY A 21 10.79 6.92 -9.42
N THR A 22 11.22 7.77 -10.32
CA THR A 22 10.37 8.33 -11.37
C THR A 22 10.76 7.72 -12.70
N TYR A 23 9.77 7.20 -13.42
CA TYR A 23 9.93 6.53 -14.69
C TYR A 23 9.06 7.20 -15.74
N ARG A 24 9.29 6.86 -17.01
CA ARG A 24 8.48 7.34 -18.12
C ARG A 24 7.13 6.62 -18.13
N ARG A 25 6.05 7.39 -18.22
CA ARG A 25 4.72 6.83 -18.46
C ARG A 25 4.69 6.05 -19.77
N GLY A 26 4.18 4.82 -19.73
CA GLY A 26 4.16 3.92 -20.88
C GLY A 26 5.49 3.24 -21.16
N GLY A 27 6.52 3.49 -20.34
CA GLY A 27 7.81 2.84 -20.45
C GLY A 27 7.84 1.40 -19.91
N PRO A 28 9.01 0.73 -19.99
CA PRO A 28 9.11 -0.66 -19.55
C PRO A 28 8.72 -0.88 -18.10
N GLU A 29 9.09 0.02 -17.20
CA GLU A 29 8.79 -0.11 -15.77
C GLU A 29 7.28 0.00 -15.50
N HIS A 30 6.61 0.94 -16.15
CA HIS A 30 5.18 1.10 -16.07
C HIS A 30 4.45 -0.15 -16.57
N LEU A 31 4.88 -0.69 -17.71
CA LEU A 31 4.30 -1.90 -18.29
C LEU A 31 4.50 -3.12 -17.36
N ARG A 32 5.68 -3.24 -16.75
CA ARG A 32 5.98 -4.32 -15.81
C ARG A 32 5.04 -4.28 -14.61
N VAL A 33 4.83 -3.12 -14.01
CA VAL A 33 3.90 -2.95 -12.89
C VAL A 33 2.47 -3.26 -13.33
N TRP A 34 2.05 -2.77 -14.48
CA TRP A 34 0.72 -3.02 -15.04
C TRP A 34 0.47 -4.53 -15.23
N LEU A 35 1.42 -5.24 -15.81
CA LEU A 35 1.30 -6.70 -16.00
C LEU A 35 1.23 -7.44 -14.68
N ALA A 36 2.05 -7.05 -13.70
CA ALA A 36 2.02 -7.67 -12.37
C ALA A 36 0.67 -7.44 -11.68
N GLU A 37 0.10 -6.26 -11.80
CA GLU A 37 -1.24 -5.97 -11.27
C GLU A 37 -2.33 -6.76 -11.97
N ARG A 38 -2.23 -6.95 -13.29
CA ARG A 38 -3.19 -7.80 -14.03
C ARG A 38 -3.14 -9.25 -13.57
N LEU A 39 -1.96 -9.77 -13.28
CA LEU A 39 -1.82 -11.12 -12.72
C LEU A 39 -2.45 -11.21 -11.33
N ALA A 40 -2.23 -10.19 -10.49
CA ALA A 40 -2.82 -10.15 -9.16
C ALA A 40 -4.35 -10.09 -9.21
N ASP A 41 -4.91 -9.25 -10.08
CA ASP A 41 -6.37 -9.16 -10.28
C ASP A 41 -6.95 -10.50 -10.73
N ALA A 42 -6.29 -11.16 -11.65
CA ALA A 42 -6.72 -12.47 -12.16
C ALA A 42 -6.68 -13.56 -11.08
N SER A 43 -5.88 -13.38 -10.03
CA SER A 43 -5.83 -14.32 -8.90
C SER A 43 -7.06 -14.27 -8.01
N GLY A 44 -7.82 -13.17 -8.06
CA GLY A 44 -9.00 -12.96 -7.23
C GLY A 44 -8.68 -12.59 -5.78
N ALA A 45 -7.44 -12.26 -5.47
CA ALA A 45 -7.03 -11.94 -4.09
C ALA A 45 -7.77 -10.72 -3.54
N GLU A 46 -8.07 -9.74 -4.37
CA GLU A 46 -8.80 -8.54 -3.95
C GLU A 46 -10.20 -8.84 -3.44
N ASN A 47 -10.87 -9.84 -4.03
CA ASN A 47 -12.23 -10.21 -3.64
C ASN A 47 -12.30 -10.85 -2.25
N GLN A 48 -11.15 -11.08 -1.63
CA GLN A 48 -11.04 -11.72 -0.32
C GLN A 48 -10.33 -10.81 0.68
N ALA A 49 -10.40 -9.51 0.45
CA ALA A 49 -9.88 -8.51 1.38
C ALA A 49 -10.47 -8.72 2.78
N GLY A 50 -9.63 -8.66 3.80
CA GLY A 50 -10.01 -8.95 5.18
C GLY A 50 -9.89 -10.42 5.57
N ALA A 51 -9.67 -11.33 4.62
CA ALA A 51 -9.42 -12.72 4.97
C ALA A 51 -8.06 -12.87 5.69
N PRO A 52 -7.96 -13.73 6.70
CA PRO A 52 -6.71 -13.88 7.47
C PRO A 52 -5.49 -14.23 6.62
N TRP A 53 -5.68 -14.97 5.52
CA TRP A 53 -4.57 -15.35 4.64
C TRP A 53 -4.05 -14.21 3.76
N LEU A 54 -4.79 -13.08 3.65
CA LEU A 54 -4.36 -11.93 2.83
C LEU A 54 -3.00 -11.38 3.30
N VAL A 55 -2.74 -11.41 4.60
CA VAL A 55 -1.45 -11.01 5.18
C VAL A 55 -0.32 -11.91 4.65
N TYR A 56 -0.55 -13.21 4.55
CA TYR A 56 0.45 -14.14 4.01
C TYR A 56 0.71 -13.92 2.53
N TYR A 57 -0.34 -13.64 1.78
CA TYR A 57 -0.22 -13.26 0.37
C TYR A 57 0.59 -11.97 0.21
N ALA A 58 0.29 -10.96 1.02
CA ALA A 58 1.04 -9.69 1.03
C ALA A 58 2.53 -9.92 1.32
N ARG A 59 2.85 -10.76 2.30
CA ARG A 59 4.24 -11.11 2.63
C ARG A 59 4.92 -11.86 1.48
N ALA A 60 4.20 -12.76 0.81
CA ALA A 60 4.73 -13.50 -0.33
C ALA A 60 5.11 -12.58 -1.49
N LEU A 61 4.37 -11.48 -1.68
CA LEU A 61 4.71 -10.44 -2.66
C LEU A 61 5.95 -9.61 -2.28
N GLY A 62 6.49 -9.81 -1.08
CA GLY A 62 7.69 -9.10 -0.60
C GLY A 62 7.41 -7.96 0.36
N ASN A 63 6.15 -7.72 0.71
CA ASN A 63 5.79 -6.67 1.67
C ASN A 63 6.10 -7.12 3.10
N SER A 64 6.49 -6.17 3.95
CA SER A 64 6.77 -6.40 5.36
C SER A 64 5.51 -6.09 6.18
N ILE A 65 4.86 -7.13 6.70
CA ILE A 65 3.63 -6.99 7.47
C ILE A 65 3.87 -7.51 8.90
N GLY A 66 3.65 -6.64 9.88
CA GLY A 66 3.80 -6.97 11.29
C GLY A 66 2.73 -7.92 11.81
N LYS A 67 2.82 -8.25 13.09
CA LYS A 67 1.87 -9.13 13.77
C LYS A 67 0.60 -8.37 14.14
N GLY A 68 -0.54 -9.04 14.03
CA GLY A 68 -1.82 -8.46 14.43
C GLY A 68 -2.32 -7.34 13.52
N VAL A 69 -1.80 -7.26 12.30
CA VAL A 69 -2.26 -6.28 11.31
C VAL A 69 -3.61 -6.70 10.76
N ASP A 70 -4.55 -5.75 10.77
CA ASP A 70 -5.87 -5.92 10.20
C ASP A 70 -5.88 -5.28 8.81
N LEU A 71 -5.73 -6.09 7.77
CA LEU A 71 -5.56 -5.63 6.39
C LEU A 71 -6.82 -5.92 5.58
N HIS A 72 -7.55 -4.88 5.21
CA HIS A 72 -8.77 -4.95 4.42
C HIS A 72 -8.63 -4.41 3.00
N SER A 73 -7.44 -4.09 2.57
CA SER A 73 -7.16 -3.56 1.22
C SER A 73 -6.12 -4.41 0.51
N ALA A 74 -6.14 -4.40 -0.82
CA ALA A 74 -5.21 -5.17 -1.62
C ALA A 74 -3.77 -4.71 -1.40
N PRO A 75 -2.83 -5.62 -1.13
CA PRO A 75 -1.42 -5.27 -1.00
C PRO A 75 -0.81 -4.92 -2.35
N PRO A 76 0.22 -4.06 -2.38
CA PRO A 76 0.88 -3.72 -3.62
C PRO A 76 1.71 -4.87 -4.18
N VAL A 77 1.71 -5.01 -5.50
CA VAL A 77 2.52 -6.03 -6.19
C VAL A 77 4.02 -5.70 -6.18
N THR A 78 4.36 -4.44 -5.91
CA THR A 78 5.75 -3.99 -5.87
C THR A 78 6.55 -4.53 -4.69
N GLY A 79 5.88 -5.01 -3.64
CA GLY A 79 6.54 -5.48 -2.43
C GLY A 79 7.16 -4.38 -1.58
N MET A 80 6.80 -3.12 -1.82
CA MET A 80 7.42 -1.96 -1.17
C MET A 80 6.58 -1.40 -0.01
N LEU A 81 5.62 -2.17 0.50
CA LEU A 81 4.80 -1.80 1.64
C LEU A 81 5.40 -2.35 2.94
N SER A 82 5.45 -1.52 3.96
CA SER A 82 5.83 -1.93 5.32
C SER A 82 4.74 -1.49 6.29
N ILE A 83 4.17 -2.43 7.03
CA ILE A 83 3.14 -2.16 8.05
C ILE A 83 3.64 -2.67 9.40
N GLY A 84 3.64 -1.81 10.40
CA GLY A 84 4.00 -2.16 11.77
C GLY A 84 2.93 -2.98 12.47
N HIS A 85 3.29 -3.52 13.65
CA HIS A 85 2.38 -4.40 14.42
C HIS A 85 1.07 -3.72 14.80
N ARG A 86 0.00 -4.45 14.83
CA ARG A 86 -1.32 -4.05 15.31
C ARG A 86 -1.94 -2.85 14.60
N SER A 87 -1.46 -2.54 13.41
CA SER A 87 -2.04 -1.46 12.59
C SER A 87 -3.30 -1.94 11.88
N SER A 88 -4.19 -1.01 11.56
CA SER A 88 -5.42 -1.31 10.85
C SER A 88 -5.46 -0.52 9.55
N VAL A 89 -5.70 -1.22 8.45
CA VAL A 89 -5.91 -0.63 7.12
C VAL A 89 -7.32 -1.00 6.67
N GLU A 90 -8.19 -0.02 6.61
CA GLU A 90 -9.59 -0.19 6.26
C GLU A 90 -9.78 -0.53 4.77
N PRO A 91 -11.02 -0.87 4.32
CA PRO A 91 -11.26 -1.20 2.93
C PRO A 91 -10.99 -0.05 1.94
N GLU A 92 -10.65 -0.42 0.73
CA GLU A 92 -10.47 0.50 -0.41
C GLU A 92 -9.38 1.55 -0.21
N VAL A 93 -8.36 1.24 0.60
CA VAL A 93 -7.15 2.07 0.72
C VAL A 93 -6.24 1.77 -0.46
N ASP A 94 -5.77 2.82 -1.13
CA ASP A 94 -4.80 2.67 -2.22
C ASP A 94 -3.40 2.47 -1.64
N LEU A 95 -2.92 1.25 -1.71
CA LEU A 95 -1.58 0.83 -1.29
C LEU A 95 -0.67 0.56 -2.49
N SER A 96 -1.08 0.93 -3.70
CA SER A 96 -0.36 0.54 -4.92
C SER A 96 1.09 1.00 -4.96
N GLY A 97 1.40 2.12 -4.32
CA GLY A 97 2.76 2.67 -4.31
C GLY A 97 3.18 3.27 -5.64
N HIS A 98 2.24 3.55 -6.53
CA HIS A 98 2.53 4.25 -7.77
C HIS A 98 1.53 5.36 -8.05
N TRP A 99 1.96 6.34 -8.84
CA TRP A 99 1.16 7.50 -9.19
C TRP A 99 1.58 8.01 -10.57
N ILE A 100 0.62 8.43 -11.36
CA ILE A 100 0.88 9.02 -12.69
C ILE A 100 0.69 10.53 -12.60
N ASP A 101 1.70 11.28 -13.03
CA ASP A 101 1.68 12.73 -13.10
C ASP A 101 2.19 13.16 -14.47
N GLY A 102 1.27 13.56 -15.35
CA GLY A 102 1.61 13.89 -16.75
C GLY A 102 2.27 12.73 -17.47
N ASP A 103 3.51 12.92 -17.90
CA ASP A 103 4.31 11.89 -18.59
C ASP A 103 5.15 11.04 -17.63
N GLN A 104 5.00 11.25 -16.31
CA GLN A 104 5.82 10.58 -15.32
C GLN A 104 5.02 9.52 -14.58
N PHE A 105 5.69 8.42 -14.30
CA PHE A 105 5.19 7.31 -13.49
C PHE A 105 6.07 7.20 -12.24
N HIS A 106 5.50 7.57 -11.09
CA HIS A 106 6.20 7.52 -9.81
C HIS A 106 5.95 6.20 -9.11
N VAL A 107 7.00 5.58 -8.60
CA VAL A 107 6.95 4.36 -7.80
C VAL A 107 7.66 4.63 -6.49
N GLY A 108 7.05 4.26 -5.38
CA GLY A 108 7.67 4.42 -4.08
C GLY A 108 7.11 3.46 -3.05
N GLY A 109 7.82 3.36 -1.93
CA GLY A 109 7.40 2.59 -0.79
C GLY A 109 6.32 3.32 0.01
N ILE A 110 5.55 2.54 0.77
CA ILE A 110 4.59 3.04 1.74
C ILE A 110 4.96 2.44 3.08
N THR A 111 5.05 3.27 4.11
CA THR A 111 5.39 2.83 5.46
C THR A 111 4.27 3.23 6.41
N ILE A 112 3.72 2.26 7.13
CA ILE A 112 2.69 2.46 8.15
C ILE A 112 3.26 1.97 9.48
N GLY A 113 3.33 2.85 10.46
CA GLY A 113 3.91 2.55 11.76
C GLY A 113 3.03 1.65 12.62
N THR A 114 3.59 1.18 13.73
CA THR A 114 2.89 0.36 14.72
C THR A 114 1.68 1.10 15.30
N ASP A 115 0.58 0.39 15.50
CA ASP A 115 -0.66 0.91 16.09
C ASP A 115 -1.27 2.09 15.32
N ALA A 116 -0.96 2.24 14.04
CA ALA A 116 -1.55 3.27 13.18
C ALA A 116 -2.87 2.79 12.57
N THR A 117 -3.74 3.72 12.26
CA THR A 117 -5.03 3.44 11.61
C THR A 117 -5.17 4.25 10.34
N ILE A 118 -5.46 3.57 9.24
CA ILE A 118 -5.73 4.20 7.95
C ILE A 118 -7.20 4.04 7.63
N GLY A 119 -7.92 5.15 7.56
CA GLY A 119 -9.36 5.15 7.26
C GLY A 119 -9.67 4.69 5.83
N ALA A 120 -10.89 4.21 5.63
CA ALA A 120 -11.34 3.69 4.34
C ALA A 120 -11.20 4.71 3.21
N ARG A 121 -10.93 4.24 2.01
CA ARG A 121 -10.82 5.04 0.78
C ARG A 121 -9.73 6.10 0.83
N THR A 122 -8.72 5.91 1.66
CA THR A 122 -7.54 6.78 1.71
C THR A 122 -6.58 6.40 0.60
N ALA A 123 -5.99 7.39 -0.05
CA ALA A 123 -4.90 7.19 -0.99
C ALA A 123 -3.58 7.51 -0.30
N LEU A 124 -2.67 6.54 -0.25
CA LEU A 124 -1.30 6.74 0.23
C LEU A 124 -0.40 6.85 -0.99
N LEU A 125 0.14 8.05 -1.23
CA LEU A 125 0.96 8.29 -2.41
C LEU A 125 2.36 7.67 -2.25
N PRO A 126 3.08 7.44 -3.37
CA PRO A 126 4.43 6.89 -3.31
C PRO A 126 5.33 7.68 -2.35
N GLY A 127 6.01 6.97 -1.46
CA GLY A 127 6.86 7.57 -0.44
C GLY A 127 6.13 8.00 0.83
N ALA A 128 4.81 7.79 0.94
CA ALA A 128 4.05 8.15 2.14
C ALA A 128 4.55 7.38 3.36
N VAL A 129 4.65 8.07 4.49
CA VAL A 129 5.03 7.50 5.77
C VAL A 129 3.99 7.90 6.80
N VAL A 130 3.35 6.93 7.42
CA VAL A 130 2.42 7.15 8.53
C VAL A 130 3.09 6.70 9.82
N GLY A 131 3.25 7.60 10.77
CA GLY A 131 3.97 7.35 12.02
C GLY A 131 3.23 6.42 12.97
N LYS A 132 3.90 6.01 14.04
CA LYS A 132 3.34 5.17 15.09
C LYS A 132 2.17 5.86 15.77
N ASN A 133 1.12 5.12 16.06
CA ASN A 133 -0.09 5.64 16.71
C ASN A 133 -0.76 6.79 15.96
N ALA A 134 -0.43 6.99 14.69
CA ALA A 134 -1.06 8.01 13.87
C ALA A 134 -2.41 7.52 13.32
N ASP A 135 -3.27 8.45 12.99
CA ASP A 135 -4.61 8.17 12.54
C ASP A 135 -4.91 9.01 11.29
N VAL A 136 -5.33 8.38 10.22
CA VAL A 136 -5.68 9.04 8.96
C VAL A 136 -7.17 8.88 8.71
N ALA A 137 -7.87 10.00 8.55
CA ALA A 137 -9.31 10.01 8.33
C ALA A 137 -9.70 9.34 7.02
N PRO A 138 -10.90 8.73 6.95
CA PRO A 138 -11.41 8.17 5.69
C PRO A 138 -11.44 9.22 4.56
N GLY A 139 -11.19 8.77 3.34
CA GLY A 139 -11.25 9.62 2.15
C GLY A 139 -10.11 10.62 2.02
N SER A 140 -9.03 10.44 2.77
CA SER A 140 -7.88 11.34 2.73
C SER A 140 -6.88 10.95 1.62
N ALA A 141 -6.00 11.87 1.26
CA ALA A 141 -4.86 11.61 0.37
C ALA A 141 -3.57 12.02 1.09
N VAL A 142 -2.75 11.07 1.46
CA VAL A 142 -1.52 11.33 2.21
C VAL A 142 -0.35 11.53 1.25
N VAL A 143 0.25 12.71 1.32
CA VAL A 143 1.47 13.05 0.60
C VAL A 143 2.53 13.35 1.65
N GLY A 144 3.62 12.59 1.63
CA GLY A 144 4.71 12.80 2.57
C GLY A 144 4.50 12.07 3.90
N LYS A 145 4.79 12.74 5.02
CA LYS A 145 4.88 12.10 6.33
C LYS A 145 3.83 12.59 7.31
N VAL A 146 3.06 11.66 7.87
CA VAL A 146 2.22 11.86 9.05
C VAL A 146 3.05 11.50 10.28
N LYS A 147 3.28 12.46 11.16
CA LYS A 147 4.11 12.23 12.35
C LYS A 147 3.40 11.36 13.38
N ASN A 148 4.19 10.76 14.27
CA ASN A 148 3.69 9.86 15.31
C ASN A 148 2.59 10.54 16.15
N GLY A 149 1.50 9.81 16.39
CA GLY A 149 0.43 10.26 17.26
C GLY A 149 -0.46 11.37 16.70
N GLN A 150 -0.30 11.73 15.44
CA GLN A 150 -1.10 12.80 14.84
C GLN A 150 -2.32 12.25 14.09
N TYR A 151 -3.35 13.08 14.02
CA TYR A 151 -4.54 12.83 13.20
C TYR A 151 -4.50 13.76 11.99
N TRP A 152 -4.61 13.18 10.79
CA TRP A 152 -4.58 13.89 9.52
C TRP A 152 -5.84 13.61 8.71
N LYS A 153 -6.34 14.62 8.01
CA LYS A 153 -7.50 14.48 7.11
C LYS A 153 -7.39 15.42 5.91
N GLY A 154 -8.11 15.08 4.87
CA GLY A 154 -8.28 15.91 3.68
C GLY A 154 -7.50 15.40 2.47
N SER A 155 -7.64 16.12 1.36
CA SER A 155 -6.97 15.80 0.10
C SER A 155 -6.43 17.10 -0.52
N PRO A 156 -5.11 17.40 -0.36
CA PRO A 156 -4.12 16.64 0.40
C PRO A 156 -4.40 16.65 1.90
N ALA A 157 -4.02 15.57 2.58
CA ALA A 157 -4.21 15.45 4.02
C ALA A 157 -3.31 16.43 4.77
N VAL A 158 -3.85 17.03 5.82
CA VAL A 158 -3.15 17.96 6.70
C VAL A 158 -3.42 17.57 8.14
N LYS A 159 -2.51 17.96 9.03
CA LYS A 159 -2.67 17.72 10.45
C LYS A 159 -3.95 18.38 10.97
N SER A 160 -4.80 17.60 11.62
CA SER A 160 -6.08 18.03 12.14
C SER A 160 -6.25 17.77 13.64
N GLY A 161 -5.17 17.35 14.30
CA GLY A 161 -5.18 17.08 15.74
C GLY A 161 -4.27 15.96 16.16
N LYS A 162 -4.55 15.41 17.32
CA LYS A 162 -3.89 14.21 17.84
C LYS A 162 -4.73 12.99 17.49
N ALA A 163 -4.08 11.85 17.35
CA ALA A 163 -4.78 10.58 17.14
C ALA A 163 -5.75 10.32 18.30
N ARG A 164 -6.92 9.81 17.95
CA ARG A 164 -8.00 9.60 18.93
C ARG A 164 -7.86 8.30 19.73
N HIS A 165 -6.97 7.43 19.30
CA HIS A 165 -6.74 6.17 19.99
C HIS A 165 -5.44 6.24 20.79
N PRO A 166 -5.49 5.80 22.03
CA PRO A 166 -4.29 5.75 22.87
C PRO A 166 -3.27 4.73 22.36
#